data_c3466c95cd60aa4fcc682c7a9b99ea80
#
_entry.id   c3466c95cd60aa4fcc682c7a9b99ea80
#
_cell.length_a   1.000
_cell.length_b   1.000
_cell.length_c   1.000
_cell.angle_alpha   90.00
_cell.angle_beta   90.00
_cell.angle_gamma   90.00
#
_symmetry.space_group_name_H-M   'P 1'
#
loop_
_entity.id
_entity.type
_entity.pdbx_description
1 polymer ?
#
loop_
_entity_poly.entity_id
_entity_poly.type
_entity_poly.pdbx_seq_one_letter_code
_entity_poly.pdbx_strand_id
1 'polypeptide(L)' 'TLSDERFNGAVQAVKNGKFDKLKLLTDFQLTEQQKQIAQGL' A
#
# COMPACT_ATOMS: atom_id res chain seq x y z
N THR A 1 -1.93 -8.43 9.13
CA THR A 1 -0.87 -7.93 8.24
C THR A 1 -1.22 -8.25 6.80
N LEU A 2 -1.03 -7.31 5.91
CA LEU A 2 -1.37 -7.48 4.51
C LEU A 2 -0.34 -8.38 3.82
N SER A 3 -0.80 -9.36 3.06
CA SER A 3 0.10 -10.25 2.32
C SER A 3 0.77 -9.49 1.17
N ASP A 4 1.93 -9.97 0.74
CA ASP A 4 2.69 -9.31 -0.32
C ASP A 4 1.89 -9.22 -1.62
N GLU A 5 1.14 -10.27 -1.96
CA GLU A 5 0.33 -10.26 -3.17
C GLU A 5 -0.73 -9.17 -3.12
N ARG A 6 -1.43 -9.07 -1.99
CA ARG A 6 -2.44 -8.05 -1.82
C ARG A 6 -1.81 -6.66 -1.77
N PHE A 7 -0.67 -6.55 -1.11
CA PHE A 7 0.04 -5.29 -1.06
C PHE A 7 0.45 -4.82 -2.45
N ASN A 8 0.96 -5.73 -3.27
CA ASN A 8 1.35 -5.38 -4.64
C ASN A 8 0.14 -4.89 -5.45
N GLY A 9 -1.01 -5.53 -5.29
CA GLY A 9 -2.23 -5.08 -5.94
C GLY A 9 -2.64 -3.69 -5.50
N ALA A 10 -2.55 -3.42 -4.20
CA ALA A 10 -2.86 -2.10 -3.66
C ALA A 10 -1.88 -1.04 -4.15
N VAL A 11 -0.60 -1.38 -4.22
CA VAL A 11 0.42 -0.47 -4.75
C VAL A 11 0.11 -0.09 -6.18
N GLN A 12 -0.25 -1.05 -7.00
CA GLN A 12 -0.59 -0.77 -8.39
C GLN A 12 -1.83 0.11 -8.49
N ALA A 13 -2.83 -0.14 -7.64
CA ALA A 13 -4.02 0.70 -7.64
C ALA A 13 -3.67 2.15 -7.27
N VAL A 14 -2.76 2.34 -6.31
CA VAL A 14 -2.31 3.69 -5.95
C VAL A 14 -1.58 4.34 -7.11
N LYS A 15 -0.70 3.59 -7.80
CA LYS A 15 0.02 4.12 -8.94
C LYS A 15 -0.91 4.53 -10.07
N ASN A 16 -2.01 3.80 -10.22
CA ASN A 16 -3.00 4.09 -11.26
C ASN A 16 -4.00 5.17 -10.86
N GLY A 17 -3.89 5.68 -9.63
CA GLY A 17 -4.80 6.71 -9.14
C GLY A 17 -6.17 6.19 -8.73
N LYS A 18 -6.30 4.87 -8.56
CA LYS A 18 -7.58 4.26 -8.19
C LYS A 18 -7.74 4.09 -6.70
N PHE A 19 -6.68 4.28 -5.93
CA PHE A 19 -6.70 4.07 -4.50
C PHE A 19 -5.80 5.10 -3.83
N ASP A 20 -6.24 5.60 -2.68
CA ASP A 20 -5.50 6.62 -1.94
C ASP A 20 -4.36 5.99 -1.17
N LYS A 21 -3.16 6.57 -1.32
CA LYS A 21 -1.99 6.14 -0.55
C LYS A 21 -2.23 6.27 0.95
N LEU A 22 -2.89 7.35 1.36
CA LEU A 22 -3.18 7.56 2.78
C LEU A 22 -4.08 6.46 3.33
N LYS A 23 -5.07 6.04 2.56
CA LYS A 23 -5.92 4.93 2.97
C LYS A 23 -5.14 3.63 3.06
N LEU A 24 -4.23 3.40 2.14
CA LEU A 24 -3.39 2.22 2.20
C LEU A 24 -2.58 2.20 3.51
N LEU A 25 -2.06 3.33 3.92
CA LEU A 25 -1.24 3.43 5.12
C LEU A 25 -2.06 3.34 6.41
N THR A 26 -3.33 3.79 6.39
CA THR A 26 -4.14 3.86 7.60
C THR A 26 -5.09 2.68 7.76
N ASP A 27 -5.67 2.20 6.67
CA ASP A 27 -6.69 1.15 6.73
C ASP A 27 -6.11 -0.25 6.87
N PHE A 28 -4.86 -0.44 6.49
CA PHE A 28 -4.20 -1.74 6.51
C PHE A 28 -3.00 -1.72 7.44
N GLN A 29 -2.77 -2.88 8.08
CA GLN A 29 -1.56 -3.05 8.89
C GLN A 29 -0.43 -3.48 7.97
N LEU A 30 0.54 -2.61 7.79
CA LEU A 30 1.68 -2.85 6.92
C LEU A 30 2.93 -3.09 7.74
N THR A 31 3.83 -3.93 7.21
CA THR A 31 5.17 -4.07 7.78
C THR A 31 5.96 -2.79 7.54
N GLU A 32 7.10 -2.66 8.23
CA GLU A 32 7.94 -1.48 8.01
C GLU A 32 8.37 -1.35 6.57
N GLN A 33 8.73 -2.46 5.94
CA GLN A 33 9.12 -2.44 4.54
C GLN A 33 7.96 -2.00 3.65
N GLN A 34 6.77 -2.53 3.91
CA GLN A 34 5.59 -2.16 3.15
C GLN A 34 5.26 -0.68 3.32
N LYS A 35 5.40 -0.17 4.55
CA LYS A 35 5.17 1.25 4.80
C LYS A 35 6.12 2.12 4.02
N GLN A 36 7.40 1.75 3.97
CA GLN A 36 8.39 2.52 3.24
C GLN A 36 8.09 2.53 1.75
N ILE A 37 7.69 1.39 1.21
CA ILE A 37 7.33 1.30 -0.20
C ILE A 37 6.11 2.19 -0.49
N ALA A 38 5.09 2.10 0.36
CA ALA A 38 3.88 2.88 0.18
C ALA A 38 4.15 4.38 0.28
N GLN A 39 5.01 4.79 1.21
CA GLN A 39 5.36 6.20 1.37
C GLN A 39 6.11 6.73 0.15
N GLY A 40 6.83 5.88 -0.56
CA GLY A 40 7.54 6.27 -1.76
C GLY A 40 6.67 6.39 -3.01
N LEU A 41 5.41 6.02 -2.88
CA LEU A 41 4.48 6.17 -4.02
C LEU A 41 4.06 7.65 -4.21
#